data_93313d7b1dd4390e72211f3365de1dd6
#
_entry.id   93313d7b1dd4390e72211f3365de1dd6
#
_cell.length_a   1.000
_cell.length_b   1.000
_cell.length_c   1.000
_cell.angle_alpha   90.00
_cell.angle_beta   90.00
_cell.angle_gamma   90.00
#
_symmetry.space_group_name_H-M   'P 1'
#
loop_
_entity.id
_entity.type
_entity.pdbx_description
1 polymer ?
#
loop_
_entity_poly.entity_id
_entity_poly.type
_entity_poly.pdbx_seq_one_letter_code
_entity_poly.pdbx_strand_id
1 'polypeptide(L)' 'MILGERIKRIRTFRGLTQRELGLKLGYEERNADVRVAQYESGYRVPKKDTLMEIARILNVNYINFIIEAPG' A
#
# COMPACT_ATOMS: atom_id res chain seq x y z
N MET A 1 4.50 -13.64 4.30
CA MET A 1 4.77 -12.19 4.16
C MET A 1 3.53 -11.42 4.59
N ILE A 2 3.69 -10.46 5.46
CA ILE A 2 2.56 -9.66 5.92
C ILE A 2 2.20 -8.58 4.90
N LEU A 3 0.96 -8.12 4.97
CA LEU A 3 0.40 -7.20 4.00
C LEU A 3 1.22 -5.91 3.84
N GLY A 4 1.63 -5.32 4.96
CA GLY A 4 2.39 -4.07 4.92
C GLY A 4 3.70 -4.19 4.15
N GLU A 5 4.39 -5.32 4.32
CA GLU A 5 5.62 -5.57 3.59
C GLU A 5 5.38 -5.72 2.09
N ARG A 6 4.27 -6.33 1.72
CA ARG A 6 3.90 -6.46 0.31
C ARG A 6 3.63 -5.10 -0.32
N ILE A 7 2.91 -4.25 0.39
CA ILE A 7 2.63 -2.90 -0.09
C ILE A 7 3.95 -2.16 -0.31
N LYS A 8 4.83 -2.20 0.66
CA LYS A 8 6.13 -1.53 0.56
C LYS A 8 6.96 -2.06 -0.61
N ARG A 9 7.01 -3.38 -0.75
CA ARG A 9 7.79 -4.02 -1.81
C ARG A 9 7.30 -3.60 -3.19
N ILE A 10 5.99 -3.67 -3.41
CA ILE A 10 5.43 -3.34 -4.71
C ILE A 10 5.54 -1.85 -4.98
N ARG A 11 5.30 -1.02 -3.95
CA ARG A 11 5.45 0.42 -4.08
C ARG A 11 6.87 0.80 -4.52
N THR A 12 7.88 0.24 -3.85
CA THR A 12 9.28 0.51 -4.22
C THR A 12 9.61 -0.01 -5.61
N PHE A 13 9.09 -1.17 -5.95
CA PHE A 13 9.29 -1.73 -7.29
C PHE A 13 8.73 -0.79 -8.37
N ARG A 14 7.61 -0.13 -8.09
CA ARG A 14 7.01 0.83 -9.02
C ARG A 14 7.68 2.21 -8.97
N GLY A 15 8.67 2.39 -8.10
CA GLY A 15 9.40 3.65 -8.01
C GLY A 15 8.65 4.78 -7.32
N LEU A 16 7.63 4.46 -6.53
CA LEU A 16 6.86 5.47 -5.80
C LEU A 16 7.37 5.63 -4.39
N THR A 17 7.41 6.88 -3.92
CA THR A 17 7.68 7.15 -2.50
C THR A 17 6.38 6.93 -1.70
N GLN A 18 6.52 6.83 -0.38
CA GLN A 18 5.35 6.76 0.50
C GLN A 18 4.44 7.96 0.29
N ARG A 19 5.03 9.13 0.16
CA ARG A 19 4.28 10.36 -0.05
C ARG A 19 3.52 10.31 -1.38
N GLU A 20 4.17 9.88 -2.45
CA GLU A 20 3.54 9.81 -3.76
C GLU A 20 2.34 8.86 -3.74
N LEU A 21 2.50 7.70 -3.13
CA LEU A 21 1.38 6.78 -3.01
C LEU A 21 0.25 7.39 -2.18
N GLY A 22 0.60 8.03 -1.07
CA GLY A 22 -0.40 8.66 -0.21
C GLY A 22 -1.19 9.75 -0.91
N LEU A 23 -0.50 10.59 -1.71
CA LEU A 23 -1.17 11.62 -2.49
C LEU A 23 -2.12 11.02 -3.52
N LYS A 24 -1.69 9.94 -4.17
CA LYS A 24 -2.55 9.25 -5.15
C LYS A 24 -3.77 8.61 -4.49
N LEU A 25 -3.66 8.27 -3.22
CA LEU A 25 -4.80 7.77 -2.44
C LEU A 25 -5.75 8.88 -1.98
N GLY A 26 -5.36 10.14 -2.18
CA GLY A 26 -6.19 11.27 -1.81
C GLY A 26 -5.92 11.84 -0.45
N TYR A 27 -4.86 11.41 0.23
CA TYR A 27 -4.49 11.97 1.53
C TYR A 27 -3.87 13.34 1.36
N GLU A 28 -4.02 14.18 2.39
CA GLU A 28 -3.40 15.49 2.40
C GLU A 28 -1.87 15.38 2.41
N GLU A 29 -1.22 16.35 1.80
CA GLU A 29 0.24 16.36 1.67
C GLU A 29 0.96 16.15 3.00
N ARG A 30 0.48 16.79 4.06
CA ARG A 30 1.11 16.69 5.38
C ARG A 30 0.96 15.30 6.01
N ASN A 31 0.02 14.49 5.56
CA ASN A 31 -0.28 13.17 6.14
C ASN A 31 0.03 12.01 5.20
N ALA A 32 0.31 12.30 3.93
CA ALA A 32 0.37 11.27 2.90
C ALA A 32 1.40 10.18 3.22
N ASP A 33 2.61 10.58 3.55
CA ASP A 33 3.69 9.63 3.86
C ASP A 33 3.42 8.88 5.16
N VAL A 34 2.92 9.59 6.17
CA VAL A 34 2.63 8.98 7.48
C VAL A 34 1.57 7.89 7.35
N ARG A 35 0.52 8.17 6.58
CA ARG A 35 -0.56 7.19 6.37
C ARG A 35 -0.06 5.92 5.70
N VAL A 36 0.75 6.07 4.66
CA VAL A 36 1.31 4.93 3.95
C VAL A 36 2.29 4.17 4.84
N ALA A 37 3.13 4.90 5.58
CA ALA A 37 4.06 4.28 6.52
C ALA A 37 3.33 3.43 7.57
N GLN A 38 2.19 3.90 8.06
CA GLN A 38 1.38 3.15 9.01
C GLN A 38 0.83 1.85 8.41
N TYR A 39 0.42 1.88 7.15
CA TYR A 39 -0.01 0.66 6.47
C TYR A 39 1.16 -0.31 6.28
N GLU A 40 2.31 0.21 5.91
CA GLU A 40 3.48 -0.63 5.63
C GLU A 40 4.06 -1.25 6.89
N SER A 41 3.99 -0.55 8.03
CA SER A 41 4.48 -1.08 9.30
C SER A 41 3.50 -2.02 9.99
N GLY A 42 2.25 -2.06 9.53
CA GLY A 42 1.21 -2.83 10.18
C GLY A 42 0.52 -2.10 11.32
N TYR A 43 0.90 -0.86 11.59
CA TYR A 43 0.26 -0.05 12.63
C TYR A 43 -1.22 0.14 12.34
N ARG A 44 -1.56 0.33 11.06
CA ARG A 44 -2.94 0.37 10.57
C ARG A 44 -3.08 -0.64 9.44
N VAL A 45 -4.23 -1.31 9.40
CA VAL A 45 -4.55 -2.23 8.31
C VAL A 45 -5.50 -1.51 7.37
N PRO A 46 -5.16 -1.37 6.09
CA PRO A 46 -6.08 -0.71 5.16
C PRO A 46 -7.36 -1.52 5.00
N LYS A 47 -8.49 -0.82 4.92
CA LYS A 47 -9.77 -1.46 4.63
C LYS A 47 -9.75 -1.97 3.20
N LYS A 48 -10.69 -2.88 2.90
CA LYS A 48 -10.76 -3.49 1.57
C LYS A 48 -10.76 -2.44 0.46
N ASP A 49 -11.58 -1.40 0.58
CA ASP A 49 -11.68 -0.38 -0.45
C ASP A 49 -10.34 0.35 -0.66
N THR A 50 -9.66 0.67 0.44
CA THR A 50 -8.36 1.32 0.37
C THR A 50 -7.34 0.39 -0.26
N LEU A 51 -7.36 -0.88 0.10
CA LEU A 51 -6.43 -1.86 -0.45
C LEU A 51 -6.65 -2.05 -1.94
N MET A 52 -7.91 -2.06 -2.38
CA MET A 52 -8.23 -2.14 -3.80
C MET A 52 -7.69 -0.92 -4.56
N GLU A 53 -7.78 0.25 -3.94
CA GLU A 53 -7.26 1.49 -4.53
C GLU A 53 -5.73 1.45 -4.61
N ILE A 54 -5.07 0.95 -3.57
CA ILE A 54 -3.62 0.77 -3.59
C ILE A 54 -3.22 -0.17 -4.74
N ALA A 55 -3.94 -1.27 -4.88
CA ALA A 55 -3.66 -2.22 -5.96
C ALA A 55 -3.83 -1.57 -7.32
N ARG A 56 -4.87 -0.76 -7.50
CA ARG A 56 -5.10 -0.04 -8.75
C ARG A 56 -3.95 0.92 -9.05
N ILE A 57 -3.54 1.70 -8.07
CA ILE A 57 -2.46 2.68 -8.23
C ILE A 57 -1.15 1.98 -8.56
N LEU A 58 -0.88 0.87 -7.89
CA LEU A 58 0.37 0.12 -8.09
C LEU A 58 0.29 -0.80 -9.31
N ASN A 59 -0.86 -0.86 -9.95
CA ASN A 59 -1.10 -1.68 -11.14
C ASN A 59 -0.81 -3.17 -10.90
N VAL A 60 -1.38 -3.68 -9.81
CA VAL A 60 -1.32 -5.11 -9.48
C VAL A 60 -2.71 -5.62 -9.19
N ASN A 61 -2.90 -6.92 -9.32
CA ASN A 61 -4.16 -7.54 -8.99
C ASN A 61 -4.34 -7.50 -7.48
N TYR A 62 -5.49 -7.02 -7.02
CA TYR A 62 -5.84 -6.94 -5.61
C TYR A 62 -5.58 -8.26 -4.87
N ILE A 63 -5.87 -9.37 -5.52
CA ILE A 63 -5.72 -10.69 -4.90
C ILE A 63 -4.28 -10.98 -4.47
N ASN A 64 -3.30 -10.33 -5.10
CA ASN A 64 -1.89 -10.49 -4.75
C ASN A 64 -1.56 -9.94 -3.37
N PHE A 65 -2.44 -9.12 -2.80
CA PHE A 65 -2.25 -8.61 -1.45
C PHE A 65 -2.86 -9.52 -0.39
N ILE A 66 -3.86 -10.33 -0.76
CA ILE A 66 -4.62 -11.10 0.22
C ILE A 66 -4.31 -12.59 0.20
N ILE A 67 -3.70 -13.11 -0.87
CA ILE A 67 -3.31 -14.50 -0.94
C ILE A 67 -1.90 -14.65 -0.39
N GLU A 68 -1.75 -15.52 0.60
CA GLU A 68 -0.41 -15.87 1.07
C GLU A 68 0.21 -16.86 0.09
N ALA A 69 1.46 -16.60 -0.27
CA ALA A 69 2.18 -17.52 -1.11
C ALA A 69 2.31 -18.85 -0.39
N PRO A 70 2.06 -19.97 -1.08
CA PRO A 70 2.29 -21.29 -0.49
C PRO A 70 3.75 -21.36 -0.05
N GLY A 71 3.93 -21.74 1.17
CA GLY A 71 5.19 -21.69 1.91
C GLY A 71 6.38 -22.36 1.32
#